data_d96ef3fa747301ad43cf725875562b61
#
_entry.id   d96ef3fa747301ad43cf725875562b61
#
_cell.length_a   1.000
_cell.length_b   1.000
_cell.length_c   1.000
_cell.angle_alpha   90.00
_cell.angle_beta   90.00
_cell.angle_gamma   90.00
#
_symmetry.space_group_name_H-M   'P 1'
#
loop_
_entity.id
_entity.type
_entity.pdbx_description
1 polymer ?
#
loop_
_entity_poly.entity_id
_entity_poly.type
_entity_poly.pdbx_seq_one_letter_code
_entity_poly.pdbx_strand_id
1 'polypeptide(L)'
;GTFVYRNSQEYHYAYSPELRLYAGATVAQMHIDIHNRRANDLEYMFMCHMNWLAVEGSHMVYSAPKDKEHIVVSPTELGGDSPRAVAIREYGKRLVEDPTIGDVLDSKTQCNDPEMCTTIRYKGDEKGWAHAMQVMHEGDACYVGFDTAKLPYALRWVCRTGDEDGIGIALPTTGTNHITAYQREHG
;
A
#
# COMPACT_ATOMS: atom_id res chain seq x y z
N GLY A 1 -21.91 7.65 -7.60
CA GLY A 1 -22.05 8.41 -8.85
C GLY A 1 -21.00 8.01 -9.86
N THR A 2 -21.22 8.37 -11.13
CA THR A 2 -20.27 8.08 -12.22
C THR A 2 -19.62 9.37 -12.68
N PHE A 3 -18.30 9.36 -12.74
CA PHE A 3 -17.49 10.45 -13.30
C PHE A 3 -17.02 10.06 -14.70
N VAL A 4 -17.12 10.99 -15.64
CA VAL A 4 -16.64 10.78 -17.00
C VAL A 4 -15.47 11.72 -17.24
N TYR A 5 -14.32 11.14 -17.57
CA TYR A 5 -13.16 11.89 -18.00
C TYR A 5 -12.95 11.72 -19.50
N ARG A 6 -12.68 12.81 -20.18
CA ARG A 6 -12.35 12.83 -21.60
C ARG A 6 -11.34 13.92 -21.89
N ASN A 7 -10.23 13.54 -22.52
CA ASN A 7 -9.36 14.49 -23.21
C ASN A 7 -9.43 14.29 -24.74
N SER A 8 -8.87 15.21 -25.48
CA SER A 8 -9.02 15.20 -26.95
C SER A 8 -8.24 14.09 -27.65
N GLN A 9 -7.24 13.49 -27.02
CA GLN A 9 -6.25 12.66 -27.71
C GLN A 9 -6.11 11.24 -27.13
N GLU A 10 -6.16 11.06 -25.81
CA GLU A 10 -5.70 9.82 -25.19
C GLU A 10 -6.75 9.09 -24.36
N TYR A 11 -7.54 9.80 -23.57
CA TYR A 11 -8.38 9.18 -22.56
C TYR A 11 -9.85 9.50 -22.72
N HIS A 12 -10.69 8.49 -22.67
CA HIS A 12 -12.13 8.62 -22.49
C HIS A 12 -12.61 7.42 -21.69
N TYR A 13 -12.89 7.62 -20.41
CA TYR A 13 -13.36 6.57 -19.51
C TYR A 13 -14.43 7.08 -18.54
N ALA A 14 -15.21 6.14 -18.01
CA ALA A 14 -16.09 6.38 -16.87
C ALA A 14 -15.52 5.69 -15.65
N TYR A 15 -15.54 6.39 -14.53
CA TYR A 15 -15.13 5.91 -13.22
C TYR A 15 -16.33 5.93 -12.29
N SER A 16 -16.72 4.79 -11.73
CA SER A 16 -17.90 4.62 -10.90
C SER A 16 -17.53 3.99 -9.55
N PRO A 17 -17.11 4.81 -8.56
CA PRO A 17 -16.88 4.33 -7.22
C PRO A 17 -18.20 4.19 -6.46
N GLU A 18 -18.34 3.12 -5.71
CA GLU A 18 -19.44 2.87 -4.80
C GLU A 18 -18.93 2.43 -3.44
N LEU A 19 -19.31 3.14 -2.38
CA LEU A 19 -19.04 2.77 -1.00
C LEU A 19 -20.33 2.25 -0.36
N ARG A 20 -20.32 1.01 0.11
CA ARG A 20 -21.45 0.36 0.79
C ARG A 20 -21.17 0.25 2.28
N LEU A 21 -22.08 0.80 3.05
CA LEU A 21 -22.11 0.73 4.51
C LEU A 21 -23.38 0.03 4.93
N TYR A 22 -23.28 -0.86 5.90
CA TYR A 22 -24.42 -1.59 6.45
C TYR A 22 -24.60 -1.23 7.92
N ALA A 23 -25.85 -1.03 8.32
CA ALA A 23 -26.17 -0.71 9.71
C ALA A 23 -25.65 -1.81 10.66
N GLY A 24 -24.94 -1.43 11.70
CA GLY A 24 -24.35 -2.35 12.66
C GLY A 24 -23.10 -3.11 12.20
N ALA A 25 -22.63 -2.89 10.96
CA ALA A 25 -21.39 -3.48 10.48
C ALA A 25 -20.19 -2.55 10.77
N THR A 26 -19.05 -3.14 11.05
CA THR A 26 -17.77 -2.45 11.23
C THR A 26 -16.92 -2.41 9.96
N VAL A 27 -17.44 -2.97 8.85
CA VAL A 27 -16.75 -3.06 7.57
C VAL A 27 -17.52 -2.28 6.51
N ALA A 28 -16.80 -1.44 5.76
CA ALA A 28 -17.27 -0.81 4.54
C ALA A 28 -16.80 -1.61 3.32
N GLN A 29 -17.62 -1.72 2.30
CA GLN A 29 -17.26 -2.32 1.02
C GLN A 29 -17.08 -1.23 -0.02
N MET A 30 -15.93 -1.25 -0.73
CA MET A 30 -15.68 -0.37 -1.86
C MET A 30 -15.72 -1.17 -3.15
N HIS A 31 -16.56 -0.74 -4.09
CA HIS A 31 -16.63 -1.25 -5.45
C HIS A 31 -16.20 -0.15 -6.41
N ILE A 32 -15.36 -0.48 -7.36
CA ILE A 32 -14.83 0.47 -8.33
C ILE A 32 -14.94 -0.13 -9.72
N ASP A 33 -15.67 0.56 -10.60
CA ASP A 33 -15.76 0.22 -12.00
C ASP A 33 -15.06 1.29 -12.83
N ILE A 34 -14.17 0.85 -13.71
CA ILE A 34 -13.50 1.70 -14.70
C ILE A 34 -13.90 1.18 -16.08
N HIS A 35 -14.63 1.97 -16.82
CA HIS A 35 -15.11 1.62 -18.15
C HIS A 35 -14.38 2.45 -19.21
N ASN A 36 -13.53 1.80 -19.99
CA ASN A 36 -12.90 2.42 -21.17
C ASN A 36 -13.95 2.66 -22.25
N ARG A 37 -14.09 3.91 -22.69
CA ARG A 37 -15.04 4.33 -23.73
C ARG A 37 -14.40 4.57 -25.09
N ARG A 38 -13.14 4.19 -25.23
CA ARG A 38 -12.42 4.23 -26.53
C ARG A 38 -12.34 2.85 -27.14
N ALA A 39 -12.04 2.81 -28.43
CA ALA A 39 -11.75 1.57 -29.15
C ALA A 39 -10.34 1.01 -28.85
N ASN A 40 -9.42 1.88 -28.43
CA ASN A 40 -8.05 1.50 -28.08
C ASN A 40 -7.98 1.13 -26.60
N ASP A 41 -6.97 0.35 -26.23
CA ASP A 41 -6.70 -0.01 -24.84
C ASP A 41 -6.47 1.24 -23.97
N LEU A 42 -6.89 1.14 -22.73
CA LEU A 42 -6.66 2.15 -21.70
C LEU A 42 -5.53 1.66 -20.80
N GLU A 43 -4.38 2.28 -20.90
CA GLU A 43 -3.34 2.11 -19.89
C GLU A 43 -3.69 2.95 -18.66
N TYR A 44 -3.69 2.32 -17.49
CA TYR A 44 -3.97 3.02 -16.24
C TYR A 44 -3.20 2.38 -15.08
N MET A 45 -2.90 3.20 -14.10
CA MET A 45 -2.34 2.75 -12.83
C MET A 45 -3.33 3.10 -11.72
N PHE A 46 -3.97 2.07 -11.19
CA PHE A 46 -4.92 2.22 -10.10
C PHE A 46 -4.22 1.96 -8.77
N MET A 47 -4.52 2.79 -7.79
CA MET A 47 -4.09 2.61 -6.41
C MET A 47 -5.23 2.99 -5.47
N CYS A 48 -5.74 2.02 -4.72
CA CYS A 48 -6.67 2.27 -3.62
C CYS A 48 -5.86 2.41 -2.34
N HIS A 49 -5.77 3.63 -1.82
CA HIS A 49 -4.90 3.96 -0.69
C HIS A 49 -5.73 4.14 0.59
N MET A 50 -5.54 3.25 1.58
CA MET A 50 -6.12 3.36 2.90
C MET A 50 -5.05 3.85 3.88
N ASN A 51 -5.35 4.91 4.62
CA ASN A 51 -4.47 5.46 5.64
C ASN A 51 -5.00 5.10 7.03
N TRP A 52 -4.13 4.52 7.85
CA TRP A 52 -4.39 4.17 9.23
C TRP A 52 -3.52 5.02 10.16
N LEU A 53 -4.02 5.26 11.36
CA LEU A 53 -3.22 5.88 12.41
C LEU A 53 -2.05 4.96 12.77
N ALA A 54 -0.84 5.51 12.81
CA ALA A 54 0.34 4.78 13.27
C ALA A 54 0.31 4.65 14.81
N VAL A 55 -0.08 3.49 15.30
CA VAL A 55 -0.13 3.20 16.74
C VAL A 55 1.11 2.43 17.15
N GLU A 56 1.90 3.00 18.05
CA GLU A 56 3.13 2.40 18.58
C GLU A 56 2.85 1.01 19.14
N GLY A 57 3.71 0.03 18.84
CA GLY A 57 3.57 -1.36 19.27
C GLY A 57 2.48 -2.16 18.55
N SER A 58 1.77 -1.56 17.58
CA SER A 58 0.80 -2.31 16.77
C SER A 58 1.48 -3.34 15.88
N HIS A 59 0.77 -4.45 15.63
CA HIS A 59 1.26 -5.56 14.82
C HIS A 59 0.62 -5.55 13.44
N MET A 60 1.44 -5.64 12.39
CA MET A 60 0.99 -5.87 11.02
C MET A 60 0.82 -7.36 10.78
N VAL A 61 -0.42 -7.80 10.55
CA VAL A 61 -0.79 -9.18 10.24
C VAL A 61 -1.33 -9.21 8.81
N TYR A 62 -0.84 -10.14 7.98
CA TYR A 62 -1.21 -10.18 6.57
C TYR A 62 -1.06 -11.57 5.96
N SER A 63 -1.86 -11.86 4.93
CA SER A 63 -1.88 -13.15 4.24
C SER A 63 -0.84 -13.19 3.11
N ALA A 64 0.44 -13.05 3.44
CA ALA A 64 1.55 -13.25 2.51
C ALA A 64 2.64 -14.08 3.19
N PRO A 65 3.39 -14.90 2.42
CA PRO A 65 4.61 -15.50 2.94
C PRO A 65 5.60 -14.43 3.40
N LYS A 66 6.25 -14.69 4.54
CA LYS A 66 7.20 -13.74 5.15
C LYS A 66 8.62 -14.00 4.65
N ASP A 67 8.83 -13.84 3.36
CA ASP A 67 10.11 -14.04 2.69
C ASP A 67 10.40 -12.91 1.69
N LYS A 68 11.64 -12.86 1.21
CA LYS A 68 12.13 -11.81 0.29
C LYS A 68 11.57 -11.93 -1.14
N GLU A 69 10.95 -13.03 -1.50
CA GLU A 69 10.27 -13.19 -2.78
C GLU A 69 8.93 -12.46 -2.78
N HIS A 70 8.23 -12.50 -1.63
CA HIS A 70 6.90 -11.92 -1.49
C HIS A 70 6.91 -10.51 -0.89
N ILE A 71 7.98 -10.17 -0.14
CA ILE A 71 8.11 -8.87 0.52
C ILE A 71 9.35 -8.15 0.00
N VAL A 72 9.13 -7.17 -0.86
CA VAL A 72 10.20 -6.37 -1.46
C VAL A 72 10.20 -4.97 -0.85
N VAL A 73 11.29 -4.65 -0.19
CA VAL A 73 11.49 -3.33 0.40
C VAL A 73 12.04 -2.38 -0.64
N SER A 74 11.45 -1.19 -0.72
CA SER A 74 11.96 -0.07 -1.52
C SER A 74 12.48 0.99 -0.56
N PRO A 75 13.78 0.94 -0.17
CA PRO A 75 14.32 1.88 0.80
C PRO A 75 14.27 3.30 0.26
N THR A 76 13.89 4.22 1.13
CA THR A 76 13.98 5.64 0.81
C THR A 76 15.44 6.08 0.88
N GLU A 77 15.94 6.64 -0.21
CA GLU A 77 17.29 7.14 -0.29
C GLU A 77 17.33 8.66 -0.06
N LEU A 78 17.87 9.07 1.06
CA LEU A 78 18.24 10.45 1.30
C LEU A 78 19.75 10.65 1.07
N GLY A 79 20.10 11.62 0.23
CA GLY A 79 21.49 12.01 0.01
C GLY A 79 22.13 12.68 1.22
N GLY A 80 23.47 12.65 1.27
CA GLY A 80 24.27 13.28 2.33
C GLY A 80 24.38 12.44 3.61
N ASP A 81 25.01 13.05 4.63
CA ASP A 81 25.39 12.38 5.88
C ASP A 81 24.73 12.99 7.11
N SER A 82 23.58 13.63 6.94
CA SER A 82 22.80 14.07 8.09
C SER A 82 22.35 12.88 8.95
N PRO A 83 22.18 13.04 10.27
CA PRO A 83 21.71 11.95 11.13
C PRO A 83 20.42 11.28 10.61
N ARG A 84 19.50 12.06 10.05
CA ARG A 84 18.27 11.58 9.42
C ARG A 84 18.56 10.68 8.21
N ALA A 85 19.44 11.13 7.29
CA ALA A 85 19.80 10.39 6.09
C ALA A 85 20.53 9.09 6.44
N VAL A 86 21.38 9.10 7.45
CA VAL A 86 22.06 7.88 7.93
C VAL A 86 21.06 6.91 8.55
N ALA A 87 20.18 7.40 9.42
CA ALA A 87 19.23 6.54 10.14
C ALA A 87 18.27 5.80 9.19
N ILE A 88 17.70 6.49 8.19
CA ILE A 88 16.77 5.84 7.25
C ILE A 88 17.50 4.84 6.34
N ARG A 89 18.70 5.13 5.90
CA ARG A 89 19.51 4.18 5.10
C ARG A 89 19.86 2.92 5.89
N GLU A 90 20.28 3.06 7.15
CA GLU A 90 20.62 1.91 8.00
C GLU A 90 19.37 1.08 8.35
N TYR A 91 18.25 1.70 8.61
CA TYR A 91 16.99 0.99 8.79
C TYR A 91 16.56 0.27 7.51
N GLY A 92 16.62 0.94 6.35
CA GLY A 92 16.30 0.35 5.06
C GLY A 92 17.13 -0.89 4.74
N LYS A 93 18.46 -0.87 5.02
CA LYS A 93 19.32 -2.06 4.87
C LYS A 93 18.86 -3.23 5.74
N ARG A 94 18.58 -2.98 7.01
CA ARG A 94 18.06 -4.02 7.93
C ARG A 94 16.74 -4.59 7.46
N LEU A 95 15.85 -3.73 6.98
CA LEU A 95 14.53 -4.12 6.48
C LEU A 95 14.63 -4.96 5.19
N VAL A 96 15.62 -4.68 4.33
CA VAL A 96 15.92 -5.52 3.15
C VAL A 96 16.47 -6.88 3.57
N GLU A 97 17.28 -6.94 4.64
CA GLU A 97 17.80 -8.20 5.17
C GLU A 97 16.71 -9.05 5.82
N ASP A 98 15.86 -8.42 6.62
CA ASP A 98 14.72 -9.05 7.30
C ASP A 98 13.49 -8.14 7.23
N PRO A 99 12.59 -8.34 6.25
CA PRO A 99 11.41 -7.51 6.10
C PRO A 99 10.40 -7.64 7.26
N THR A 100 10.55 -8.66 8.11
CA THR A 100 9.63 -8.90 9.24
C THR A 100 9.88 -7.97 10.42
N ILE A 101 11.03 -7.31 10.49
CA ILE A 101 11.30 -6.30 11.52
C ILE A 101 10.36 -5.09 11.43
N GLY A 102 9.69 -4.90 10.28
CA GLY A 102 8.67 -3.89 10.07
C GLY A 102 7.25 -4.34 10.44
N ASP A 103 7.07 -5.57 10.94
CA ASP A 103 5.74 -6.10 11.29
C ASP A 103 5.21 -5.61 12.64
N VAL A 104 6.07 -5.06 13.47
CA VAL A 104 5.68 -4.36 14.70
C VAL A 104 6.15 -2.93 14.60
N LEU A 105 5.25 -1.97 14.83
CA LEU A 105 5.62 -0.56 14.79
C LEU A 105 6.40 -0.20 16.07
N ASP A 106 7.68 0.13 15.92
CA ASP A 106 8.59 0.47 17.01
C ASP A 106 9.50 1.65 16.63
N SER A 107 9.14 2.85 17.06
CA SER A 107 9.90 4.07 16.77
C SER A 107 11.29 4.12 17.38
N LYS A 108 11.59 3.25 18.37
CA LYS A 108 12.90 3.19 19.00
C LYS A 108 13.95 2.48 18.13
N THR A 109 13.50 1.53 17.32
CA THR A 109 14.38 0.70 16.50
C THR A 109 14.22 0.91 15.00
N GLN A 110 13.17 1.61 14.59
CA GLN A 110 12.83 1.90 13.19
C GLN A 110 13.04 3.37 12.86
N CYS A 111 13.33 3.64 11.59
CA CYS A 111 13.35 4.99 11.04
C CYS A 111 12.45 5.02 9.79
N ASN A 112 11.30 5.68 9.91
CA ASN A 112 10.32 5.85 8.84
C ASN A 112 10.16 7.36 8.48
N ASP A 113 11.24 8.10 8.55
CA ASP A 113 11.32 9.53 8.23
C ASP A 113 12.25 9.76 7.02
N PRO A 114 11.75 10.21 5.84
CA PRO A 114 10.38 10.68 5.59
C PRO A 114 9.35 9.57 5.43
N GLU A 115 9.72 8.40 4.94
CA GLU A 115 8.83 7.28 4.71
C GLU A 115 9.60 5.99 4.40
N MET A 116 8.96 4.85 4.59
CA MET A 116 9.46 3.56 4.14
C MET A 116 8.35 2.81 3.41
N CYS A 117 8.67 2.29 2.21
CA CYS A 117 7.73 1.55 1.39
C CYS A 117 8.14 0.09 1.24
N THR A 118 7.15 -0.80 1.30
CA THR A 118 7.34 -2.24 1.12
C THR A 118 6.25 -2.78 0.21
N THR A 119 6.62 -3.38 -0.91
CA THR A 119 5.70 -4.07 -1.81
C THR A 119 5.52 -5.49 -1.31
N ILE A 120 4.28 -5.90 -1.08
CA ILE A 120 3.93 -7.23 -0.59
C ILE A 120 3.06 -7.94 -1.63
N ARG A 121 3.51 -9.11 -2.09
CA ARG A 121 2.74 -10.00 -2.95
C ARG A 121 1.91 -10.92 -2.07
N TYR A 122 0.61 -10.69 -2.05
CA TYR A 122 -0.31 -11.40 -1.19
C TYR A 122 -0.71 -12.78 -1.76
N LYS A 123 -1.04 -13.67 -0.84
CA LYS A 123 -1.66 -14.95 -1.14
C LYS A 123 -3.14 -14.87 -0.76
N GLY A 124 -4.00 -15.18 -1.74
CA GLY A 124 -5.43 -15.28 -1.49
C GLY A 124 -5.81 -16.54 -0.67
N ASP A 125 -6.90 -16.44 0.06
CA ASP A 125 -7.57 -17.58 0.68
C ASP A 125 -8.24 -18.48 -0.39
N GLU A 126 -9.04 -19.47 0.02
CA GLU A 126 -9.76 -20.38 -0.87
C GLU A 126 -10.73 -19.65 -1.84
N LYS A 127 -11.11 -18.42 -1.53
CA LYS A 127 -11.97 -17.56 -2.36
C LYS A 127 -11.18 -16.52 -3.13
N GLY A 128 -9.86 -16.51 -3.06
CA GLY A 128 -8.98 -15.56 -3.69
C GLY A 128 -8.82 -14.23 -2.94
N TRP A 129 -9.30 -14.12 -1.71
CA TRP A 129 -9.19 -12.90 -0.91
C TRP A 129 -7.91 -12.84 -0.09
N ALA A 130 -7.21 -11.75 -0.19
CA ALA A 130 -6.11 -11.40 0.69
C ALA A 130 -6.58 -10.51 1.84
N HIS A 131 -5.83 -10.56 2.93
CA HIS A 131 -6.16 -9.89 4.18
C HIS A 131 -4.95 -9.19 4.75
N ALA A 132 -5.12 -7.96 5.23
CA ALA A 132 -4.13 -7.23 6.01
C ALA A 132 -4.79 -6.52 7.18
N MET A 133 -4.10 -6.47 8.30
CA MET A 133 -4.57 -5.84 9.53
C MET A 133 -3.43 -5.11 10.23
N GLN A 134 -3.76 -3.99 10.85
CA GLN A 134 -3.01 -3.42 11.95
C GLN A 134 -3.74 -3.76 13.24
N VAL A 135 -3.15 -4.57 14.09
CA VAL A 135 -3.72 -4.99 15.38
C VAL A 135 -3.10 -4.15 16.48
N MET A 136 -3.92 -3.45 17.24
CA MET A 136 -3.52 -2.56 18.33
C MET A 136 -3.60 -3.24 19.69
N HIS A 137 -2.99 -2.65 20.71
CA HIS A 137 -2.86 -3.25 22.05
C HIS A 137 -4.19 -3.58 22.74
N GLU A 138 -5.23 -2.80 22.48
CA GLU A 138 -6.54 -2.93 23.13
C GLU A 138 -7.46 -3.93 22.44
N GLY A 139 -6.94 -4.65 21.42
CA GLY A 139 -7.71 -5.60 20.64
C GLY A 139 -8.47 -4.97 19.48
N ASP A 140 -8.38 -3.66 19.30
CA ASP A 140 -8.87 -2.99 18.12
C ASP A 140 -7.99 -3.29 16.91
N ALA A 141 -8.58 -3.30 15.72
CA ALA A 141 -7.82 -3.52 14.49
C ALA A 141 -8.38 -2.70 13.33
N CYS A 142 -7.48 -2.17 12.51
CA CYS A 142 -7.81 -1.75 11.17
C CYS A 142 -7.65 -2.94 10.22
N TYR A 143 -8.59 -3.12 9.31
CA TYR A 143 -8.63 -4.27 8.42
C TYR A 143 -8.85 -3.84 6.98
N VAL A 144 -8.19 -4.53 6.05
CA VAL A 144 -8.50 -4.48 4.63
C VAL A 144 -8.47 -5.89 4.03
N GLY A 145 -9.49 -6.21 3.23
CA GLY A 145 -9.55 -7.41 2.42
C GLY A 145 -9.74 -7.05 0.95
N PHE A 146 -9.08 -7.76 0.04
CA PHE A 146 -9.14 -7.48 -1.38
C PHE A 146 -8.95 -8.75 -2.23
N ASP A 147 -9.47 -8.72 -3.45
CA ASP A 147 -9.36 -9.79 -4.44
C ASP A 147 -7.97 -9.78 -5.09
N THR A 148 -7.19 -10.84 -4.88
CA THR A 148 -5.84 -10.98 -5.42
C THR A 148 -5.79 -11.14 -6.94
N ALA A 149 -6.89 -11.56 -7.57
CA ALA A 149 -6.98 -11.62 -9.03
C ALA A 149 -7.07 -10.23 -9.67
N LYS A 150 -7.51 -9.23 -8.89
CA LYS A 150 -7.61 -7.83 -9.33
C LYS A 150 -6.45 -6.98 -8.85
N LEU A 151 -6.03 -7.20 -7.61
CA LEU A 151 -5.01 -6.42 -6.91
C LEU A 151 -4.03 -7.39 -6.25
N PRO A 152 -3.06 -7.95 -6.99
CA PRO A 152 -2.18 -9.01 -6.48
C PRO A 152 -1.15 -8.52 -5.45
N TYR A 153 -0.99 -7.20 -5.34
CA TYR A 153 -0.03 -6.56 -4.44
C TYR A 153 -0.71 -5.60 -3.47
N ALA A 154 -0.11 -5.42 -2.30
CA ALA A 154 -0.32 -4.22 -1.52
C ALA A 154 1.03 -3.56 -1.20
N LEU A 155 1.02 -2.25 -1.15
CA LEU A 155 2.14 -1.46 -0.67
C LEU A 155 1.87 -1.09 0.78
N ARG A 156 2.78 -1.46 1.66
CA ARG A 156 2.81 -0.94 3.02
C ARG A 156 3.71 0.28 3.04
N TRP A 157 3.10 1.42 3.27
CA TRP A 157 3.77 2.69 3.47
C TRP A 157 3.75 3.03 4.95
N VAL A 158 4.87 3.45 5.50
CA VAL A 158 4.98 3.92 6.88
C VAL A 158 5.68 5.27 6.87
N CYS A 159 5.06 6.27 7.44
CA CYS A 159 5.59 7.62 7.61
C CYS A 159 5.56 7.99 9.09
N ARG A 160 6.68 8.45 9.64
CA ARG A 160 6.82 8.90 11.02
C ARG A 160 7.78 10.09 11.07
N THR A 161 7.28 11.27 10.73
CA THR A 161 8.09 12.50 10.64
C THR A 161 7.99 13.42 11.86
N GLY A 162 7.03 13.15 12.74
CA GLY A 162 6.66 14.05 13.82
C GLY A 162 5.61 15.08 13.42
N ASP A 163 5.56 15.47 12.13
CA ASP A 163 4.51 16.33 11.56
C ASP A 163 3.40 15.49 10.91
N GLU A 164 3.76 14.32 10.38
CA GLU A 164 2.86 13.39 9.74
C GLU A 164 3.21 11.96 10.17
N ASP A 165 2.26 11.31 10.82
CA ASP A 165 2.36 9.91 11.26
C ASP A 165 1.23 9.08 10.64
N GLY A 166 1.59 8.04 9.91
CA GLY A 166 0.60 7.17 9.29
C GLY A 166 1.15 5.84 8.81
N ILE A 167 0.25 4.87 8.69
CA ILE A 167 0.48 3.62 7.97
C ILE A 167 -0.51 3.57 6.82
N GLY A 168 0.00 3.47 5.60
CA GLY A 168 -0.81 3.30 4.41
C GLY A 168 -0.76 1.88 3.88
N ILE A 169 -1.92 1.34 3.53
CA ILE A 169 -2.04 0.13 2.71
C ILE A 169 -2.59 0.56 1.36
N ALA A 170 -1.74 0.57 0.36
CA ALA A 170 -2.09 0.91 -1.00
C ALA A 170 -2.21 -0.35 -1.84
N LEU A 171 -3.33 -0.51 -2.53
CA LEU A 171 -3.65 -1.67 -3.38
C LEU A 171 -3.49 -1.26 -4.85
N PRO A 172 -2.29 -1.38 -5.44
CA PRO A 172 -2.05 -1.01 -6.83
C PRO A 172 -2.34 -2.16 -7.80
N THR A 173 -2.56 -1.81 -9.05
CA THR A 173 -2.66 -2.79 -10.15
C THR A 173 -1.31 -3.36 -10.56
N THR A 174 -0.21 -2.76 -10.10
CA THR A 174 1.17 -3.19 -10.42
C THR A 174 1.97 -3.39 -9.13
N GLY A 175 3.09 -4.11 -9.20
CA GLY A 175 4.01 -4.30 -8.07
C GLY A 175 4.90 -3.09 -7.74
N THR A 176 4.76 -1.99 -8.46
CA THR A 176 5.52 -0.77 -8.21
C THR A 176 4.83 0.11 -7.18
N ASN A 177 5.59 0.72 -6.29
CA ASN A 177 5.09 1.65 -5.29
C ASN A 177 5.04 3.11 -5.81
N HIS A 178 5.49 3.33 -7.04
CA HIS A 178 5.60 4.68 -7.57
C HIS A 178 5.44 4.69 -9.09
N ILE A 179 4.59 5.57 -9.61
CA ILE A 179 4.34 5.71 -11.05
C ILE A 179 5.62 6.01 -11.83
N THR A 180 6.51 6.83 -11.28
CA THR A 180 7.80 7.16 -11.91
C THR A 180 8.72 5.95 -11.99
N ALA A 181 8.70 5.04 -11.01
CA ALA A 181 9.46 3.80 -11.06
C ALA A 181 8.93 2.88 -12.16
N TYR A 182 7.61 2.74 -12.25
CA TYR A 182 6.97 2.00 -13.34
C TYR A 182 7.35 2.56 -14.73
N GLN A 183 7.27 3.87 -14.91
CA GLN A 183 7.65 4.54 -16.17
C GLN A 183 9.12 4.34 -16.53
N ARG A 184 10.04 4.28 -15.56
CA ARG A 184 11.45 3.98 -15.80
C ARG A 184 11.70 2.55 -16.27
N GLU A 185 10.89 1.60 -15.80
CA GLU A 185 11.03 0.19 -16.13
C GLU A 185 10.39 -0.16 -17.49
N HIS A 186 9.32 0.54 -17.87
CA HIS A 186 8.48 0.17 -19.02
C HIS A 186 8.45 1.22 -20.14
N GLY A 187 9.11 2.36 -19.97
CA GLY A 187 9.18 3.43 -20.96
C GLY A 187 7.98 4.34 -20.92
#